data_f8f9a560719a11813d781257ecb22207
#
_entry.id   f8f9a560719a11813d781257ecb22207
#
_cell.length_a   1.000
_cell.length_b   1.000
_cell.length_c   1.000
_cell.angle_alpha   90.00
_cell.angle_beta   90.00
_cell.angle_gamma   90.00
#
_symmetry.space_group_name_H-M   'P 1'
#
loop_
_entity.id
_entity.type
_entity.pdbx_description
1 polymer ?
#
loop_
_entity_poly.entity_id
_entity_poly.type
_entity_poly.pdbx_seq_one_letter_code
_entity_poly.pdbx_strand_id
1 'polypeptide(L)'
;MAVSSISRTQEIVQAIFLFQSKVYLACNDTKKIMEKKPKILLVHNYYKIPGGEDTVVANEKKLLEDNGHEVVLYTRSNSEIDRFSFFQKLMLPFRAIFNRKTYRDIKKIIREQHIDIVHVHNTLTLISPSVYYAALKCKVPVVQTIHNFRLICPAATLYRDGHICEECLNHGLHCAVKHKCYRNSRLQTRISVAILKRHRRRGIYKKINYICLTEFNKKMICDHSQIKPEQVFVKPNFTFQETGREIIPYEKRERQFVFVGRLEKLKGIDVLFEAWAAMGDAAPKLVVCGSGPMEEWCKEFIAERNISNIQLLGQVDNKTAKELMAHSLALIFPTQWYEGFPMTIVEAYSVGTPVIGPDMGNVGDLIEEGVTGWKYRDDLIS
;
A
#
# COMPACT_ATOMS: atom_id res chain seq x y z
N MET A 1 -10.41 -16.59 -23.45
CA MET A 1 -9.59 -15.71 -22.59
C MET A 1 -9.52 -16.11 -21.11
N ALA A 2 -10.21 -17.14 -20.64
CA ALA A 2 -10.16 -17.60 -19.24
C ALA A 2 -8.89 -18.41 -18.85
N VAL A 3 -8.11 -18.85 -19.81
CA VAL A 3 -6.91 -19.69 -19.55
C VAL A 3 -5.69 -18.85 -19.12
N SER A 4 -5.68 -17.53 -19.39
CA SER A 4 -4.54 -16.66 -19.05
C SER A 4 -4.50 -16.20 -17.59
N SER A 5 -5.61 -16.21 -16.86
CA SER A 5 -5.65 -15.75 -15.46
C SER A 5 -5.12 -16.80 -14.47
N ILE A 6 -5.36 -18.07 -14.73
CA ILE A 6 -4.83 -19.18 -13.91
C ILE A 6 -3.31 -19.25 -14.03
N SER A 7 -2.77 -19.02 -15.24
CA SER A 7 -1.34 -18.91 -15.52
C SER A 7 -0.67 -17.79 -14.73
N ARG A 8 -1.26 -16.58 -14.70
CA ARG A 8 -0.69 -15.44 -13.98
C ARG A 8 -0.67 -15.62 -12.46
N THR A 9 -1.68 -16.23 -11.87
CA THR A 9 -1.67 -16.53 -10.42
C THR A 9 -0.59 -17.57 -10.09
N GLN A 10 -0.41 -18.58 -10.94
CA GLN A 10 0.68 -19.54 -10.82
C GLN A 10 2.05 -18.90 -11.03
N GLU A 11 2.19 -17.96 -11.96
CA GLU A 11 3.43 -17.20 -12.18
C GLU A 11 3.76 -16.28 -10.99
N ILE A 12 2.76 -15.64 -10.37
CA ILE A 12 2.94 -14.83 -9.16
C ILE A 12 3.36 -15.72 -7.98
N VAL A 13 2.70 -16.87 -7.79
CA VAL A 13 3.09 -17.86 -6.79
C VAL A 13 4.50 -18.37 -7.06
N GLN A 14 4.81 -18.66 -8.32
CA GLN A 14 6.12 -19.12 -8.74
C GLN A 14 7.19 -18.02 -8.64
N ALA A 15 6.85 -16.75 -8.86
CA ALA A 15 7.74 -15.61 -8.63
C ALA A 15 8.01 -15.38 -7.14
N ILE A 16 7.00 -15.50 -6.27
CA ILE A 16 7.19 -15.48 -4.81
C ILE A 16 8.05 -16.66 -4.37
N PHE A 17 7.80 -17.84 -4.92
CA PHE A 17 8.53 -19.06 -4.64
C PHE A 17 9.98 -19.00 -5.13
N LEU A 18 10.20 -18.56 -6.37
CA LEU A 18 11.54 -18.37 -6.96
C LEU A 18 12.30 -17.23 -6.27
N PHE A 19 11.60 -16.20 -5.81
CA PHE A 19 12.20 -15.11 -5.07
C PHE A 19 12.61 -15.56 -3.66
N GLN A 20 11.73 -16.22 -2.94
CA GLN A 20 12.03 -16.77 -1.61
C GLN A 20 13.13 -17.82 -1.68
N SER A 21 13.11 -18.69 -2.71
CA SER A 21 14.17 -19.66 -2.95
C SER A 21 15.47 -19.01 -3.41
N LYS A 22 15.46 -17.95 -4.25
CA LYS A 22 16.69 -17.22 -4.62
C LYS A 22 17.31 -16.48 -3.45
N VAL A 23 16.49 -15.85 -2.57
CA VAL A 23 17.00 -15.23 -1.33
C VAL A 23 17.54 -16.28 -0.37
N TYR A 24 16.89 -17.42 -0.29
CA TYR A 24 17.31 -18.55 0.55
C TYR A 24 18.57 -19.24 -0.03
N LEU A 25 18.64 -19.42 -1.36
CA LEU A 25 19.78 -20.01 -2.06
C LEU A 25 21.04 -19.12 -2.04
N ALA A 26 20.87 -17.80 -2.02
CA ALA A 26 21.99 -16.88 -1.86
C ALA A 26 22.62 -16.92 -0.46
N CYS A 27 21.96 -17.54 0.51
CA CYS A 27 22.39 -17.60 1.89
C CYS A 27 22.84 -18.99 2.37
N ASN A 28 22.58 -20.07 1.61
CA ASN A 28 22.85 -21.44 2.08
C ASN A 28 23.28 -22.40 0.94
N ASP A 29 24.05 -23.43 1.29
CA ASP A 29 24.54 -24.50 0.40
C ASP A 29 23.40 -25.30 -0.26
N THR A 30 23.46 -25.44 -1.58
CA THR A 30 22.35 -25.71 -2.50
C THR A 30 21.76 -27.13 -2.52
N LYS A 31 22.32 -28.11 -1.84
CA LYS A 31 21.96 -29.54 -2.04
C LYS A 31 20.87 -30.12 -1.10
N LYS A 32 20.45 -29.40 -0.05
CA LYS A 32 19.50 -29.92 0.96
C LYS A 32 18.11 -29.25 0.95
N ILE A 33 17.82 -28.41 -0.01
CA ILE A 33 16.77 -27.35 0.08
C ILE A 33 15.45 -27.71 -0.63
N MET A 34 15.41 -28.72 -1.47
CA MET A 34 14.24 -28.98 -2.34
C MET A 34 13.05 -29.68 -1.67
N GLU A 35 13.15 -30.15 -0.42
CA GLU A 35 12.08 -30.93 0.22
C GLU A 35 11.28 -30.19 1.30
N LYS A 36 11.81 -29.12 1.90
CA LYS A 36 11.11 -28.41 3.00
C LYS A 36 10.75 -26.98 2.63
N LYS A 37 9.44 -26.66 2.66
CA LYS A 37 8.95 -25.28 2.48
C LYS A 37 9.44 -24.39 3.63
N PRO A 38 9.97 -23.17 3.33
CA PRO A 38 10.43 -22.24 4.35
C PRO A 38 9.31 -21.83 5.32
N LYS A 39 9.69 -21.74 6.61
CA LYS A 39 8.83 -21.16 7.66
C LYS A 39 9.04 -19.65 7.74
N ILE A 40 7.97 -18.90 7.67
CA ILE A 40 8.01 -17.46 7.45
C ILE A 40 7.48 -16.72 8.69
N LEU A 41 8.27 -15.75 9.19
CA LEU A 41 7.79 -14.78 10.17
C LEU A 41 7.30 -13.53 9.44
N LEU A 42 5.99 -13.34 9.39
CA LEU A 42 5.34 -12.17 8.80
C LEU A 42 5.15 -11.09 9.86
N VAL A 43 5.69 -9.90 9.60
CA VAL A 43 5.77 -8.80 10.58
C VAL A 43 5.00 -7.59 10.07
N HIS A 44 3.99 -7.14 10.85
CA HIS A 44 3.16 -6.01 10.46
C HIS A 44 2.71 -5.16 11.65
N ASN A 45 2.76 -3.83 11.48
CA ASN A 45 2.21 -2.86 12.43
C ASN A 45 0.96 -2.22 11.85
N TYR A 46 -0.21 -2.61 12.35
CA TYR A 46 -1.49 -2.09 11.91
C TYR A 46 -1.64 -0.60 12.21
N TYR A 47 -2.23 0.14 11.29
CA TYR A 47 -2.67 1.50 11.52
C TYR A 47 -3.90 1.55 12.44
N LYS A 48 -4.27 2.73 12.96
CA LYS A 48 -5.51 2.91 13.73
C LYS A 48 -6.76 2.72 12.88
N ILE A 49 -6.69 3.18 11.64
CA ILE A 49 -7.74 3.02 10.64
C ILE A 49 -7.21 2.00 9.63
N PRO A 50 -7.89 0.88 9.46
CA PRO A 50 -7.48 -0.13 8.49
C PRO A 50 -7.39 0.42 7.07
N GLY A 51 -6.46 -0.10 6.29
CA GLY A 51 -6.22 0.30 4.91
C GLY A 51 -5.84 -0.87 4.00
N GLY A 52 -5.62 -0.58 2.72
CA GLY A 52 -5.26 -1.60 1.72
C GLY A 52 -4.02 -2.42 2.08
N GLU A 53 -3.07 -1.85 2.82
CA GLU A 53 -1.88 -2.54 3.32
C GLU A 53 -2.25 -3.72 4.24
N ASP A 54 -3.27 -3.57 5.09
CA ASP A 54 -3.73 -4.62 6.00
C ASP A 54 -4.36 -5.79 5.23
N THR A 55 -5.11 -5.48 4.16
CA THR A 55 -5.68 -6.46 3.24
C THR A 55 -4.58 -7.24 2.52
N VAL A 56 -3.53 -6.56 2.07
CA VAL A 56 -2.38 -7.21 1.41
C VAL A 56 -1.71 -8.21 2.34
N VAL A 57 -1.49 -7.84 3.61
CA VAL A 57 -0.90 -8.75 4.62
C VAL A 57 -1.76 -10.00 4.82
N ALA A 58 -3.08 -9.84 4.90
CA ALA A 58 -4.00 -10.96 5.05
C ALA A 58 -3.98 -11.87 3.80
N ASN A 59 -3.99 -11.27 2.61
CA ASN A 59 -3.93 -12.01 1.35
C ASN A 59 -2.61 -12.76 1.20
N GLU A 60 -1.48 -12.13 1.50
CA GLU A 60 -0.17 -12.80 1.43
C GLU A 60 -0.05 -13.94 2.45
N LYS A 61 -0.52 -13.74 3.68
CA LYS A 61 -0.57 -14.81 4.67
C LYS A 61 -1.35 -16.00 4.14
N LYS A 62 -2.58 -15.75 3.66
CA LYS A 62 -3.43 -16.81 3.10
C LYS A 62 -2.75 -17.50 1.92
N LEU A 63 -2.19 -16.75 0.98
CA LEU A 63 -1.49 -17.31 -0.19
C LEU A 63 -0.33 -18.23 0.22
N LEU A 64 0.47 -17.83 1.20
CA LEU A 64 1.59 -18.62 1.71
C LEU A 64 1.11 -19.91 2.38
N GLU A 65 0.08 -19.83 3.21
CA GLU A 65 -0.51 -20.98 3.90
C GLU A 65 -1.17 -21.95 2.92
N ASP A 66 -1.95 -21.45 1.94
CA ASP A 66 -2.57 -22.26 0.88
C ASP A 66 -1.51 -22.99 0.04
N ASN A 67 -0.30 -22.44 -0.07
CA ASN A 67 0.84 -23.08 -0.70
C ASN A 67 1.70 -23.92 0.25
N GLY A 68 1.22 -24.17 1.48
CA GLY A 68 1.79 -25.09 2.46
C GLY A 68 3.03 -24.55 3.20
N HIS A 69 3.23 -23.22 3.23
CA HIS A 69 4.21 -22.61 4.12
C HIS A 69 3.64 -22.47 5.53
N GLU A 70 4.46 -22.68 6.53
CA GLU A 70 4.11 -22.32 7.90
C GLU A 70 4.37 -20.83 8.11
N VAL A 71 3.32 -20.07 8.49
CA VAL A 71 3.38 -18.62 8.69
C VAL A 71 3.15 -18.26 10.14
N VAL A 72 4.14 -17.64 10.75
CA VAL A 72 4.08 -17.07 12.10
C VAL A 72 3.84 -15.57 11.99
N LEU A 73 2.92 -15.03 12.78
CA LEU A 73 2.64 -13.59 12.80
C LEU A 73 3.29 -12.91 14.00
N TYR A 74 3.94 -11.77 13.75
CA TYR A 74 4.31 -10.80 14.78
C TYR A 74 3.68 -9.46 14.45
N THR A 75 2.62 -9.11 15.14
CA THR A 75 1.84 -7.91 14.86
C THR A 75 1.77 -6.97 16.07
N ARG A 76 1.63 -5.68 15.78
CA ARG A 76 1.30 -4.62 16.74
C ARG A 76 0.23 -3.73 16.10
N SER A 77 -0.50 -2.99 16.92
CA SER A 77 -1.46 -1.99 16.42
C SER A 77 -1.19 -0.62 17.04
N ASN A 78 -1.24 0.42 16.20
CA ASN A 78 -1.11 1.79 16.68
C ASN A 78 -2.27 2.20 17.62
N SER A 79 -3.38 1.45 17.68
CA SER A 79 -4.44 1.62 18.68
C SER A 79 -3.96 1.33 20.10
N GLU A 80 -2.90 0.53 20.28
CA GLU A 80 -2.28 0.30 21.58
C GLU A 80 -1.76 1.59 22.23
N ILE A 81 -1.38 2.59 21.41
CA ILE A 81 -0.83 3.88 21.88
C ILE A 81 -1.86 4.65 22.73
N ASP A 82 -3.16 4.44 22.50
CA ASP A 82 -4.20 5.13 23.26
C ASP A 82 -4.21 4.71 24.73
N ARG A 83 -3.83 3.45 24.99
CA ARG A 83 -3.74 2.86 26.34
C ARG A 83 -2.40 3.11 27.02
N PHE A 84 -1.44 3.78 26.35
CA PHE A 84 -0.12 4.05 26.92
C PHE A 84 -0.19 5.09 28.03
N SER A 85 0.55 4.83 29.12
CA SER A 85 0.78 5.82 30.16
C SER A 85 1.57 7.03 29.63
N PHE A 86 1.57 8.12 30.36
CA PHE A 86 2.32 9.33 30.01
C PHE A 86 3.81 9.02 29.71
N PHE A 87 4.48 8.26 30.58
CA PHE A 87 5.87 7.86 30.38
C PHE A 87 6.08 6.99 29.13
N GLN A 88 5.15 6.10 28.83
CA GLN A 88 5.21 5.29 27.61
C GLN A 88 5.07 6.15 26.34
N LYS A 89 4.19 7.16 26.37
CA LYS A 89 4.04 8.13 25.27
C LYS A 89 5.28 8.99 25.10
N LEU A 90 5.90 9.43 26.17
CA LEU A 90 7.16 10.20 26.16
C LEU A 90 8.32 9.37 25.56
N MET A 91 8.36 8.08 25.82
CA MET A 91 9.38 7.17 25.27
C MET A 91 9.12 6.69 23.85
N LEU A 92 7.93 6.99 23.30
CA LEU A 92 7.52 6.51 21.97
C LEU A 92 8.48 6.93 20.84
N PRO A 93 9.00 8.18 20.77
CA PRO A 93 9.99 8.58 19.76
C PRO A 93 11.25 7.69 19.75
N PHE A 94 11.78 7.39 20.92
CA PHE A 94 12.97 6.55 21.06
C PHE A 94 12.67 5.09 20.64
N ARG A 95 11.50 4.58 21.02
CA ARG A 95 11.04 3.24 20.63
C ARG A 95 10.77 3.15 19.13
N ALA A 96 10.23 4.21 18.49
CA ALA A 96 10.05 4.27 17.06
C ALA A 96 11.38 4.22 16.28
N ILE A 97 12.46 4.78 16.85
CA ILE A 97 13.80 4.66 16.27
C ILE A 97 14.34 3.25 16.47
N PHE A 98 14.28 2.70 17.68
CA PHE A 98 14.77 1.35 17.99
C PHE A 98 14.04 0.76 19.19
N ASN A 99 13.17 -0.24 18.92
CA ASN A 99 12.40 -0.91 19.96
C ASN A 99 13.15 -2.15 20.49
N ARG A 100 13.71 -2.03 21.71
CA ARG A 100 14.45 -3.12 22.36
C ARG A 100 13.56 -4.34 22.64
N LYS A 101 12.26 -4.13 22.90
CA LYS A 101 11.32 -5.23 23.13
C LYS A 101 11.14 -6.02 21.82
N THR A 102 10.79 -5.35 20.71
CA THR A 102 10.69 -5.97 19.40
C THR A 102 11.97 -6.72 19.03
N TYR A 103 13.14 -6.11 19.23
CA TYR A 103 14.42 -6.79 18.96
C TYR A 103 14.56 -8.11 19.71
N ARG A 104 14.18 -8.16 21.00
CA ARG A 104 14.24 -9.39 21.81
C ARG A 104 13.19 -10.40 21.41
N ASP A 105 11.95 -9.95 21.21
CA ASP A 105 10.83 -10.80 20.84
C ASP A 105 11.10 -11.51 19.50
N ILE A 106 11.53 -10.75 18.48
CA ILE A 106 11.86 -11.31 17.16
C ILE A 106 12.98 -12.32 17.23
N LYS A 107 14.06 -12.03 18.00
CA LYS A 107 15.14 -13.00 18.20
C LYS A 107 14.69 -14.28 18.89
N LYS A 108 13.77 -14.15 19.85
CA LYS A 108 13.19 -15.29 20.56
C LYS A 108 12.38 -16.15 19.59
N ILE A 109 11.44 -15.54 18.86
CA ILE A 109 10.59 -16.23 17.88
C ILE A 109 11.43 -16.95 16.83
N ILE A 110 12.43 -16.28 16.25
CA ILE A 110 13.30 -16.87 15.22
C ILE A 110 13.95 -18.16 15.73
N ARG A 111 14.46 -18.16 16.97
CA ARG A 111 15.18 -19.30 17.54
C ARG A 111 14.24 -20.43 17.95
N GLU A 112 13.16 -20.10 18.65
CA GLU A 112 12.22 -21.10 19.21
C GLU A 112 11.37 -21.75 18.13
N GLN A 113 11.04 -21.00 17.07
CA GLN A 113 10.18 -21.49 16.01
C GLN A 113 10.94 -21.84 14.71
N HIS A 114 12.28 -21.76 14.73
CA HIS A 114 13.12 -22.10 13.56
C HIS A 114 12.69 -21.37 12.29
N ILE A 115 12.56 -20.03 12.37
CA ILE A 115 12.15 -19.19 11.25
C ILE A 115 13.25 -19.14 10.18
N ASP A 116 12.87 -19.39 8.93
CA ASP A 116 13.78 -19.38 7.79
C ASP A 116 13.83 -17.99 7.11
N ILE A 117 12.72 -17.23 7.09
CA ILE A 117 12.62 -15.90 6.44
C ILE A 117 11.81 -14.97 7.33
N VAL A 118 12.22 -13.69 7.42
CA VAL A 118 11.43 -12.62 8.04
C VAL A 118 10.90 -11.71 6.94
N HIS A 119 9.59 -11.71 6.75
CA HIS A 119 8.89 -10.84 5.81
C HIS A 119 8.21 -9.68 6.54
N VAL A 120 8.58 -8.46 6.20
CA VAL A 120 8.14 -7.24 6.90
C VAL A 120 7.28 -6.39 5.96
N HIS A 121 6.12 -5.93 6.44
CA HIS A 121 5.28 -4.97 5.72
C HIS A 121 5.39 -3.56 6.32
N ASN A 122 4.98 -3.38 7.57
CA ASN A 122 5.05 -2.10 8.24
C ASN A 122 5.75 -2.20 9.60
N THR A 123 6.62 -1.24 9.90
CA THR A 123 7.35 -1.20 11.18
C THR A 123 6.93 -0.04 12.09
N LEU A 124 6.16 0.91 11.59
CA LEU A 124 5.82 2.13 12.33
C LEU A 124 4.40 2.09 12.90
N THR A 125 4.26 2.41 14.18
CA THR A 125 5.21 3.11 15.07
C THR A 125 5.86 2.15 16.08
N LEU A 126 5.24 1.03 16.41
CA LEU A 126 5.55 0.22 17.60
C LEU A 126 6.59 -0.88 17.37
N ILE A 127 6.76 -1.36 16.14
CA ILE A 127 7.73 -2.41 15.82
C ILE A 127 9.13 -1.82 15.64
N SER A 128 9.26 -0.75 14.87
CA SER A 128 10.50 -0.06 14.49
C SER A 128 11.44 -0.90 13.58
N PRO A 129 12.43 -0.30 12.94
CA PRO A 129 13.46 -1.03 12.17
C PRO A 129 14.32 -2.00 12.99
N SER A 130 14.11 -2.11 14.30
CA SER A 130 14.80 -3.09 15.15
C SER A 130 14.58 -4.54 14.72
N VAL A 131 13.48 -4.83 14.01
CA VAL A 131 13.20 -6.15 13.42
C VAL A 131 14.31 -6.60 12.47
N TYR A 132 14.82 -5.70 11.61
CA TYR A 132 15.88 -6.03 10.66
C TYR A 132 17.17 -6.44 11.38
N TYR A 133 17.55 -5.70 12.44
CA TYR A 133 18.73 -6.01 13.24
C TYR A 133 18.59 -7.34 13.97
N ALA A 134 17.39 -7.67 14.45
CA ALA A 134 17.12 -8.92 15.13
C ALA A 134 17.30 -10.12 14.20
N ALA A 135 16.68 -10.06 13.01
CA ALA A 135 16.75 -11.10 12.00
C ALA A 135 18.20 -11.30 11.49
N LEU A 136 18.88 -10.22 11.11
CA LEU A 136 20.27 -10.29 10.65
C LEU A 136 21.23 -10.80 11.73
N LYS A 137 20.99 -10.49 13.02
CA LYS A 137 21.77 -11.03 14.12
C LYS A 137 21.57 -12.54 14.28
N CYS A 138 20.42 -13.05 13.89
CA CYS A 138 20.12 -14.49 13.85
C CYS A 138 20.53 -15.14 12.51
N LYS A 139 21.12 -14.39 11.58
CA LYS A 139 21.50 -14.83 10.23
C LYS A 139 20.30 -15.29 9.39
N VAL A 140 19.11 -14.73 9.65
CA VAL A 140 17.88 -14.98 8.89
C VAL A 140 17.69 -13.85 7.90
N PRO A 141 17.45 -14.15 6.61
CA PRO A 141 17.20 -13.18 5.58
C PRO A 141 15.93 -12.38 5.85
N VAL A 142 15.93 -11.11 5.41
CA VAL A 142 14.81 -10.20 5.57
C VAL A 142 14.35 -9.72 4.21
N VAL A 143 13.04 -9.73 4.02
CA VAL A 143 12.33 -9.12 2.88
C VAL A 143 11.39 -8.05 3.42
N GLN A 144 11.38 -6.87 2.81
CA GLN A 144 10.46 -5.78 3.13
C GLN A 144 9.59 -5.46 1.93
N THR A 145 8.27 -5.62 2.05
CA THR A 145 7.34 -5.06 1.07
C THR A 145 7.16 -3.56 1.29
N ILE A 146 7.34 -2.78 0.23
CA ILE A 146 7.25 -1.31 0.27
C ILE A 146 5.87 -0.88 -0.20
N HIS A 147 5.02 -0.46 0.75
CA HIS A 147 3.67 0.01 0.49
C HIS A 147 3.57 1.54 0.28
N ASN A 148 4.64 2.27 0.59
CA ASN A 148 4.66 3.73 0.52
C ASN A 148 6.11 4.26 0.42
N PHE A 149 6.26 5.54 0.17
CA PHE A 149 7.58 6.17 -0.06
C PHE A 149 8.35 6.54 1.22
N ARG A 150 8.05 5.93 2.36
CA ARG A 150 8.68 6.30 3.66
C ARG A 150 10.20 6.16 3.67
N LEU A 151 10.78 5.32 2.85
CA LEU A 151 12.24 5.18 2.75
C LEU A 151 12.93 6.40 2.11
N ILE A 152 12.18 7.24 1.36
CA ILE A 152 12.70 8.42 0.67
C ILE A 152 12.00 9.71 1.08
N CYS A 153 10.76 9.65 1.57
CA CYS A 153 9.96 10.78 2.04
C CYS A 153 9.55 10.59 3.51
N PRO A 154 9.89 11.49 4.45
CA PRO A 154 9.48 11.39 5.86
C PRO A 154 7.96 11.36 6.09
N ALA A 155 7.17 12.00 5.21
CA ALA A 155 5.71 11.93 5.21
C ALA A 155 5.16 10.65 4.59
N ALA A 156 5.96 9.94 3.80
CA ALA A 156 5.64 8.72 3.05
C ALA A 156 4.78 8.92 1.79
N THR A 157 4.35 10.13 1.48
CA THR A 157 3.35 10.40 0.44
C THR A 157 3.91 11.05 -0.83
N LEU A 158 5.09 11.69 -0.77
CA LEU A 158 5.59 12.55 -1.84
C LEU A 158 4.54 13.59 -2.29
N TYR A 159 3.76 14.08 -1.33
CA TYR A 159 2.69 15.05 -1.57
C TYR A 159 2.65 16.10 -0.47
N ARG A 160 2.39 17.37 -0.83
CA ARG A 160 2.30 18.49 0.09
C ARG A 160 1.54 19.66 -0.55
N ASP A 161 0.72 20.32 0.23
CA ASP A 161 0.05 21.56 -0.16
C ASP A 161 -0.69 21.48 -1.51
N GLY A 162 -1.34 20.34 -1.79
CA GLY A 162 -2.13 20.14 -3.01
C GLY A 162 -1.34 19.68 -4.24
N HIS A 163 -0.04 19.39 -4.12
CA HIS A 163 0.77 18.97 -5.27
C HIS A 163 1.77 17.86 -4.91
N ILE A 164 2.26 17.16 -5.92
CA ILE A 164 3.37 16.21 -5.80
C ILE A 164 4.63 16.97 -5.38
N CYS A 165 5.31 16.45 -4.37
CA CYS A 165 6.47 17.09 -3.76
C CYS A 165 7.69 16.17 -3.74
N GLU A 166 8.72 16.54 -4.47
CA GLU A 166 10.00 15.81 -4.55
C GLU A 166 11.16 16.58 -3.91
N GLU A 167 10.90 17.64 -3.13
CA GLU A 167 11.96 18.45 -2.52
C GLU A 167 12.95 17.64 -1.67
N CYS A 168 12.46 16.63 -0.94
CA CYS A 168 13.33 15.79 -0.13
C CYS A 168 14.24 14.88 -0.95
N LEU A 169 13.84 14.54 -2.17
CA LEU A 169 14.63 13.76 -3.11
C LEU A 169 15.78 14.58 -3.66
N ASN A 170 15.51 15.84 -4.05
CA ASN A 170 16.45 16.74 -4.70
C ASN A 170 17.34 17.52 -3.73
N HIS A 171 16.78 17.95 -2.60
CA HIS A 171 17.46 18.86 -1.66
C HIS A 171 17.73 18.23 -0.28
N GLY A 172 17.17 17.03 -0.02
CA GLY A 172 17.42 16.28 1.21
C GLY A 172 16.35 16.44 2.30
N LEU A 173 16.41 15.54 3.28
CA LEU A 173 15.35 15.34 4.28
C LEU A 173 15.07 16.52 5.22
N HIS A 174 15.91 17.58 5.20
CA HIS A 174 15.65 18.77 6.00
C HIS A 174 14.45 19.57 5.50
N CYS A 175 14.14 19.49 4.20
CA CYS A 175 12.96 20.11 3.60
C CYS A 175 11.67 19.64 4.31
N ALA A 176 11.55 18.36 4.60
CA ALA A 176 10.39 17.85 5.34
C ALA A 176 10.22 18.51 6.72
N VAL A 177 11.33 18.79 7.43
CA VAL A 177 11.28 19.46 8.75
C VAL A 177 10.87 20.92 8.61
N LYS A 178 11.36 21.61 7.58
CA LYS A 178 10.98 22.99 7.24
C LYS A 178 9.47 23.09 7.08
N HIS A 179 8.90 22.18 6.31
CA HIS A 179 7.48 22.14 5.93
C HIS A 179 6.58 21.36 6.89
N LYS A 180 7.10 20.79 7.99
CA LYS A 180 6.34 20.01 8.99
C LYS A 180 5.55 18.83 8.36
N CYS A 181 6.10 18.19 7.31
CA CYS A 181 5.38 17.28 6.44
C CYS A 181 4.73 16.07 7.15
N TYR A 182 5.28 15.61 8.28
CA TYR A 182 4.69 14.51 9.02
C TYR A 182 3.74 15.00 10.11
N ARG A 183 2.43 14.79 9.90
CA ARG A 183 1.33 15.17 10.82
C ARG A 183 1.34 16.65 11.20
N ASN A 184 1.74 17.53 10.30
CA ASN A 184 1.86 18.98 10.51
C ASN A 184 2.66 19.37 11.77
N SER A 185 3.66 18.56 12.15
CA SER A 185 4.44 18.73 13.37
C SER A 185 5.94 18.69 13.09
N ARG A 186 6.66 19.79 13.45
CA ARG A 186 8.13 19.80 13.33
C ARG A 186 8.80 18.72 14.15
N LEU A 187 8.30 18.46 15.36
CA LEU A 187 8.87 17.44 16.25
C LEU A 187 8.69 16.02 15.66
N GLN A 188 7.47 15.70 15.26
CA GLN A 188 7.19 14.37 14.68
C GLN A 188 7.94 14.16 13.35
N THR A 189 8.06 15.22 12.54
CA THR A 189 8.86 15.17 11.31
C THR A 189 10.34 14.95 11.61
N ARG A 190 10.91 15.64 12.62
CA ARG A 190 12.31 15.41 13.07
C ARG A 190 12.53 13.96 13.49
N ILE A 191 11.57 13.35 14.20
CA ILE A 191 11.65 11.94 14.59
C ILE A 191 11.65 11.03 13.36
N SER A 192 10.75 11.25 12.40
CA SER A 192 10.71 10.50 11.14
C SER A 192 12.03 10.61 10.38
N VAL A 193 12.56 11.82 10.25
CA VAL A 193 13.88 12.07 9.63
C VAL A 193 15.01 11.38 10.41
N ALA A 194 14.97 11.42 11.74
CA ALA A 194 15.99 10.77 12.58
C ALA A 194 16.01 9.25 12.41
N ILE A 195 14.82 8.62 12.27
CA ILE A 195 14.71 7.19 11.96
C ILE A 195 15.44 6.90 10.64
N LEU A 196 15.10 7.61 9.56
CA LEU A 196 15.71 7.40 8.25
C LEU A 196 17.23 7.62 8.27
N LYS A 197 17.68 8.78 8.78
CA LYS A 197 19.11 9.12 8.84
C LYS A 197 19.93 8.13 9.64
N ARG A 198 19.41 7.70 10.81
CA ARG A 198 20.09 6.74 11.68
C ARG A 198 20.31 5.40 10.99
N HIS A 199 19.26 4.87 10.36
CA HIS A 199 19.31 3.54 9.76
C HIS A 199 20.02 3.54 8.40
N ARG A 200 19.94 4.64 7.63
CA ARG A 200 20.77 4.86 6.44
C ARG A 200 22.27 4.90 6.79
N ARG A 201 22.67 5.67 7.84
CA ARG A 201 24.07 5.75 8.30
C ARG A 201 24.61 4.40 8.76
N ARG A 202 23.77 3.56 9.35
CA ARG A 202 24.15 2.20 9.79
C ARG A 202 24.15 1.17 8.66
N GLY A 203 23.75 1.56 7.48
CA GLY A 203 23.71 0.71 6.29
C GLY A 203 22.75 -0.49 6.41
N ILE A 204 21.75 -0.43 7.31
CA ILE A 204 20.82 -1.54 7.50
C ILE A 204 19.99 -1.84 6.26
N TYR A 205 19.58 -0.80 5.56
CA TYR A 205 18.78 -0.89 4.33
C TYR A 205 19.55 -1.52 3.16
N LYS A 206 20.89 -1.54 3.20
CA LYS A 206 21.73 -2.23 2.21
C LYS A 206 21.88 -3.73 2.46
N LYS A 207 21.32 -4.25 3.56
CA LYS A 207 21.53 -5.63 4.02
C LYS A 207 20.27 -6.48 3.96
N ILE A 208 19.18 -5.93 3.45
CA ILE A 208 17.89 -6.60 3.33
C ILE A 208 17.39 -6.50 1.90
N ASN A 209 16.44 -7.36 1.53
CA ASN A 209 15.81 -7.36 0.23
C ASN A 209 14.44 -6.67 0.28
N TYR A 210 13.94 -6.28 -0.88
CA TYR A 210 12.72 -5.52 -0.98
C TYR A 210 11.79 -6.09 -2.04
N ILE A 211 10.50 -5.95 -1.79
CA ILE A 211 9.44 -6.08 -2.78
C ILE A 211 8.85 -4.69 -3.00
N CYS A 212 8.95 -4.18 -4.23
CA CYS A 212 8.18 -3.05 -4.71
C CYS A 212 6.95 -3.55 -5.47
N LEU A 213 5.90 -2.75 -5.48
CA LEU A 213 4.62 -3.19 -6.04
C LEU A 213 4.52 -2.90 -7.53
N THR A 214 5.37 -1.99 -8.05
CA THR A 214 5.46 -1.60 -9.47
C THR A 214 6.91 -1.28 -9.84
N GLU A 215 7.18 -1.19 -11.14
CA GLU A 215 8.49 -0.70 -11.64
C GLU A 215 8.71 0.78 -11.30
N PHE A 216 7.65 1.61 -11.30
CA PHE A 216 7.71 2.98 -10.84
C PHE A 216 8.19 3.07 -9.39
N ASN A 217 7.61 2.29 -8.48
CA ASN A 217 8.04 2.25 -7.07
C ASN A 217 9.51 1.80 -6.95
N LYS A 218 9.91 0.77 -7.70
CA LYS A 218 11.30 0.30 -7.72
C LYS A 218 12.24 1.40 -8.18
N LYS A 219 11.92 2.07 -9.30
CA LYS A 219 12.72 3.18 -9.82
C LYS A 219 12.87 4.28 -8.78
N MET A 220 11.77 4.77 -8.20
CA MET A 220 11.78 5.82 -7.19
C MET A 220 12.63 5.46 -5.96
N ILE A 221 12.52 4.23 -5.47
CA ILE A 221 13.28 3.76 -4.30
C ILE A 221 14.76 3.61 -4.63
N CYS A 222 15.12 3.04 -5.77
CA CYS A 222 16.52 2.84 -6.15
C CYS A 222 17.23 4.16 -6.45
N ASP A 223 16.59 5.07 -7.17
CA ASP A 223 17.19 6.35 -7.57
C ASP A 223 17.42 7.30 -6.37
N HIS A 224 16.55 7.24 -5.36
CA HIS A 224 16.56 8.19 -4.23
C HIS A 224 16.90 7.57 -2.86
N SER A 225 17.39 6.33 -2.85
CA SER A 225 17.84 5.69 -1.62
C SER A 225 19.22 5.05 -1.80
N GLN A 226 19.68 4.32 -0.80
CA GLN A 226 20.93 3.55 -0.85
C GLN A 226 20.70 2.08 -1.23
N ILE A 227 19.49 1.75 -1.68
CA ILE A 227 19.08 0.39 -2.04
C ILE A 227 19.43 0.17 -3.50
N LYS A 228 20.07 -0.94 -3.78
CA LYS A 228 20.51 -1.28 -5.13
C LYS A 228 19.41 -2.05 -5.89
N PRO A 229 19.31 -1.90 -7.22
CA PRO A 229 18.30 -2.58 -8.02
C PRO A 229 18.26 -4.11 -7.85
N GLU A 230 19.41 -4.75 -7.63
CA GLU A 230 19.50 -6.20 -7.41
C GLU A 230 18.89 -6.67 -6.07
N GLN A 231 18.64 -5.76 -5.14
CA GLN A 231 17.95 -6.04 -3.87
C GLN A 231 16.42 -5.90 -3.99
N VAL A 232 15.91 -5.40 -5.12
CA VAL A 232 14.51 -5.02 -5.29
C VAL A 232 13.85 -5.86 -6.36
N PHE A 233 12.77 -6.53 -5.95
CA PHE A 233 11.92 -7.32 -6.83
C PHE A 233 10.58 -6.63 -6.98
N VAL A 234 9.97 -6.75 -8.14
CA VAL A 234 8.62 -6.22 -8.37
C VAL A 234 7.62 -7.35 -8.27
N LYS A 235 6.65 -7.18 -7.36
CA LYS A 235 5.54 -8.10 -7.17
C LYS A 235 4.28 -7.28 -6.91
N PRO A 236 3.35 -7.19 -7.85
CA PRO A 236 2.09 -6.49 -7.68
C PRO A 236 1.26 -7.03 -6.52
N ASN A 237 0.41 -6.20 -5.95
CA ASN A 237 -0.65 -6.65 -5.06
C ASN A 237 -1.67 -7.49 -5.85
N PHE A 238 -2.41 -8.31 -5.14
CA PHE A 238 -3.41 -9.19 -5.72
C PHE A 238 -4.63 -9.31 -4.81
N THR A 239 -5.72 -9.81 -5.36
CA THR A 239 -6.89 -10.27 -4.61
C THR A 239 -7.26 -11.68 -5.04
N PHE A 240 -7.90 -12.43 -4.17
CA PHE A 240 -8.44 -13.73 -4.56
C PHE A 240 -9.68 -13.53 -5.42
N GLN A 241 -9.75 -14.27 -6.52
CA GLN A 241 -10.95 -14.31 -7.34
C GLN A 241 -12.05 -15.09 -6.61
N GLU A 242 -13.25 -14.58 -6.60
CA GLU A 242 -14.41 -15.30 -6.07
C GLU A 242 -14.77 -16.41 -7.06
N THR A 243 -14.72 -17.67 -6.55
CA THR A 243 -15.01 -18.85 -7.39
C THR A 243 -16.45 -18.81 -7.88
N GLY A 244 -16.65 -18.97 -9.19
CA GLY A 244 -17.99 -19.01 -9.80
C GLY A 244 -18.62 -17.63 -10.06
N ARG A 245 -17.92 -16.53 -9.82
CA ARG A 245 -18.43 -15.20 -10.18
C ARG A 245 -18.33 -15.00 -11.70
N GLU A 246 -19.46 -14.81 -12.34
CA GLU A 246 -19.52 -14.36 -13.72
C GLU A 246 -19.30 -12.85 -13.84
N ILE A 247 -18.52 -12.44 -14.84
CA ILE A 247 -18.34 -11.02 -15.15
C ILE A 247 -19.59 -10.52 -15.85
N ILE A 248 -20.18 -9.46 -15.31
CA ILE A 248 -21.38 -8.81 -15.90
C ILE A 248 -20.96 -8.16 -17.21
N PRO A 249 -21.57 -8.54 -18.36
CA PRO A 249 -21.33 -7.88 -19.64
C PRO A 249 -21.59 -6.38 -19.55
N TYR A 250 -20.82 -5.59 -20.29
CA TYR A 250 -20.89 -4.12 -20.23
C TYR A 250 -22.31 -3.59 -20.53
N GLU A 251 -23.01 -4.19 -21.48
CA GLU A 251 -24.37 -3.81 -21.90
C GLU A 251 -25.45 -4.06 -20.83
N LYS A 252 -25.13 -4.89 -19.85
CA LYS A 252 -26.03 -5.22 -18.72
C LYS A 252 -25.73 -4.41 -17.46
N ARG A 253 -24.71 -3.56 -17.50
CA ARG A 253 -24.35 -2.72 -16.35
C ARG A 253 -25.25 -1.51 -16.25
N GLU A 254 -25.42 -1.04 -15.02
CA GLU A 254 -26.14 0.21 -14.77
C GLU A 254 -25.35 1.40 -15.37
N ARG A 255 -26.06 2.39 -15.89
CA ARG A 255 -25.45 3.62 -16.39
C ARG A 255 -24.98 4.49 -15.22
N GLN A 256 -24.06 3.97 -14.44
CA GLN A 256 -23.46 4.65 -13.30
C GLN A 256 -21.95 4.47 -13.27
N PHE A 257 -21.29 5.39 -12.62
CA PHE A 257 -19.89 5.30 -12.23
C PHE A 257 -19.79 5.12 -10.71
N VAL A 258 -18.68 4.56 -10.25
CA VAL A 258 -18.47 4.34 -8.82
C VAL A 258 -17.12 4.92 -8.38
N PHE A 259 -17.13 5.57 -7.22
CA PHE A 259 -15.91 5.91 -6.46
C PHE A 259 -15.90 5.07 -5.18
N VAL A 260 -14.77 4.46 -4.87
CA VAL A 260 -14.58 3.70 -3.61
C VAL A 260 -13.28 4.13 -2.98
N GLY A 261 -13.36 4.77 -1.82
CA GLY A 261 -12.16 5.23 -1.12
C GLY A 261 -12.46 6.17 0.04
N ARG A 262 -11.41 6.60 0.74
CA ARG A 262 -11.55 7.62 1.79
C ARG A 262 -11.93 8.97 1.17
N LEU A 263 -12.90 9.64 1.78
CA LEU A 263 -13.32 10.98 1.37
C LEU A 263 -12.32 12.01 1.88
N GLU A 264 -11.23 12.18 1.14
CA GLU A 264 -10.14 13.10 1.46
C GLU A 264 -9.53 13.70 0.19
N LYS A 265 -8.95 14.89 0.32
CA LYS A 265 -8.41 15.66 -0.80
C LYS A 265 -7.34 14.91 -1.60
N LEU A 266 -6.52 14.10 -0.93
CA LEU A 266 -5.52 13.23 -1.59
C LEU A 266 -6.13 12.26 -2.60
N LYS A 267 -7.38 11.83 -2.36
CA LYS A 267 -8.11 10.92 -3.24
C LYS A 267 -8.87 11.64 -4.36
N GLY A 268 -8.80 12.99 -4.42
CA GLY A 268 -9.36 13.79 -5.48
C GLY A 268 -10.89 13.84 -5.49
N ILE A 269 -11.53 13.68 -4.31
CA ILE A 269 -12.99 13.70 -4.23
C ILE A 269 -13.55 15.08 -4.63
N ASP A 270 -12.84 16.15 -4.31
CA ASP A 270 -13.17 17.51 -4.73
C ASP A 270 -13.10 17.67 -6.25
N VAL A 271 -12.03 17.19 -6.88
CA VAL A 271 -11.90 17.23 -8.35
C VAL A 271 -13.01 16.43 -9.03
N LEU A 272 -13.36 15.26 -8.49
CA LEU A 272 -14.44 14.43 -9.01
C LEU A 272 -15.80 15.14 -8.95
N PHE A 273 -16.10 15.78 -7.82
CA PHE A 273 -17.35 16.47 -7.62
C PHE A 273 -17.48 17.71 -8.52
N GLU A 274 -16.42 18.49 -8.66
CA GLU A 274 -16.40 19.62 -9.60
C GLU A 274 -16.58 19.16 -11.06
N ALA A 275 -15.97 18.05 -11.46
CA ALA A 275 -16.16 17.48 -12.80
C ALA A 275 -17.62 17.07 -13.03
N TRP A 276 -18.28 16.42 -12.04
CA TRP A 276 -19.68 16.05 -12.13
C TRP A 276 -20.61 17.28 -12.20
N ALA A 277 -20.33 18.28 -11.38
CA ALA A 277 -21.06 19.55 -11.41
C ALA A 277 -20.94 20.27 -12.76
N ALA A 278 -19.75 20.24 -13.37
CA ALA A 278 -19.51 20.85 -14.67
C ALA A 278 -20.27 20.17 -15.82
N MET A 279 -20.52 18.85 -15.72
CA MET A 279 -21.32 18.09 -16.68
C MET A 279 -22.83 18.34 -16.51
N GLY A 280 -23.28 18.83 -15.35
CA GLY A 280 -24.68 19.13 -15.06
C GLY A 280 -25.59 17.90 -15.17
N ASP A 281 -26.81 18.11 -15.68
CA ASP A 281 -27.82 17.04 -15.81
C ASP A 281 -27.46 15.95 -16.84
N ALA A 282 -26.49 16.20 -17.70
CA ALA A 282 -25.97 15.19 -18.63
C ALA A 282 -25.06 14.15 -17.97
N ALA A 283 -24.54 14.46 -16.78
CA ALA A 283 -23.67 13.54 -16.05
C ALA A 283 -24.41 12.25 -15.67
N PRO A 284 -23.80 11.08 -15.86
CA PRO A 284 -24.36 9.81 -15.40
C PRO A 284 -24.39 9.78 -13.87
N LYS A 285 -25.11 8.81 -13.30
CA LYS A 285 -25.13 8.60 -11.86
C LYS A 285 -23.72 8.30 -11.34
N LEU A 286 -23.32 8.96 -10.25
CA LEU A 286 -22.11 8.67 -9.50
C LEU A 286 -22.46 8.10 -8.12
N VAL A 287 -22.00 6.91 -7.85
CA VAL A 287 -22.13 6.26 -6.54
C VAL A 287 -20.81 6.42 -5.79
N VAL A 288 -20.87 7.03 -4.62
CA VAL A 288 -19.67 7.32 -3.80
C VAL A 288 -19.70 6.48 -2.52
N CYS A 289 -18.73 5.57 -2.39
CA CYS A 289 -18.57 4.68 -1.25
C CYS A 289 -17.33 5.06 -0.44
N GLY A 290 -17.53 5.35 0.83
CA GLY A 290 -16.46 5.66 1.76
C GLY A 290 -16.84 6.70 2.78
N SER A 291 -15.93 6.96 3.70
CA SER A 291 -16.04 8.01 4.72
C SER A 291 -14.71 8.74 4.83
N GLY A 292 -14.71 9.91 5.46
CA GLY A 292 -13.48 10.66 5.64
C GLY A 292 -13.68 12.12 6.01
N PRO A 293 -12.58 12.88 6.15
CA PRO A 293 -12.65 14.27 6.57
C PRO A 293 -13.47 15.20 5.67
N MET A 294 -13.70 14.81 4.41
CA MET A 294 -14.48 15.61 3.46
C MET A 294 -15.95 15.17 3.35
N GLU A 295 -16.44 14.31 4.21
CA GLU A 295 -17.81 13.79 4.12
C GLU A 295 -18.85 14.90 4.23
N GLU A 296 -18.71 15.83 5.18
CA GLU A 296 -19.61 16.98 5.33
C GLU A 296 -19.51 17.92 4.12
N TRP A 297 -18.31 18.22 3.66
CA TRP A 297 -18.11 19.01 2.45
C TRP A 297 -18.82 18.37 1.24
N CYS A 298 -18.78 17.04 1.08
CA CYS A 298 -19.48 16.35 0.00
C CYS A 298 -21.00 16.55 0.09
N LYS A 299 -21.58 16.46 1.29
CA LYS A 299 -23.02 16.68 1.51
C LYS A 299 -23.43 18.12 1.20
N GLU A 300 -22.65 19.08 1.70
CA GLU A 300 -22.87 20.51 1.48
C GLU A 300 -22.76 20.85 -0.02
N PHE A 301 -21.75 20.36 -0.71
CA PHE A 301 -21.53 20.56 -2.13
C PHE A 301 -22.73 20.10 -3.00
N ILE A 302 -23.26 18.90 -2.69
CA ILE A 302 -24.44 18.35 -3.38
C ILE A 302 -25.68 19.23 -3.13
N ALA A 303 -25.89 19.61 -1.88
CA ALA A 303 -27.06 20.40 -1.47
C ALA A 303 -27.04 21.82 -2.07
N GLU A 304 -25.92 22.53 -1.98
CA GLU A 304 -25.77 23.91 -2.47
C GLU A 304 -25.94 24.03 -3.98
N ARG A 305 -25.51 23.01 -4.73
CA ARG A 305 -25.59 23.00 -6.20
C ARG A 305 -26.79 22.21 -6.75
N ASN A 306 -27.68 21.68 -5.86
CA ASN A 306 -28.83 20.86 -6.22
C ASN A 306 -28.49 19.69 -7.15
N ILE A 307 -27.38 18.99 -6.89
CA ILE A 307 -26.90 17.88 -7.71
C ILE A 307 -27.69 16.62 -7.36
N SER A 308 -28.44 16.08 -8.31
CA SER A 308 -29.32 14.92 -8.11
C SER A 308 -28.66 13.58 -8.50
N ASN A 309 -27.58 13.61 -9.27
CA ASN A 309 -26.94 12.43 -9.85
C ASN A 309 -25.70 11.94 -9.08
N ILE A 310 -25.40 12.50 -7.90
CA ILE A 310 -24.39 11.99 -6.98
C ILE A 310 -25.08 11.36 -5.76
N GLN A 311 -24.78 10.07 -5.49
CA GLN A 311 -25.30 9.34 -4.35
C GLN A 311 -24.19 8.97 -3.38
N LEU A 312 -24.24 9.47 -2.14
CA LEU A 312 -23.33 9.10 -1.05
C LEU A 312 -23.89 7.88 -0.31
N LEU A 313 -23.16 6.77 -0.28
CA LEU A 313 -23.53 5.56 0.47
C LEU A 313 -22.83 5.45 1.83
N GLY A 314 -21.86 6.34 2.10
CA GLY A 314 -21.01 6.18 3.28
C GLY A 314 -20.08 4.98 3.17
N GLN A 315 -19.59 4.51 4.31
CA GLN A 315 -18.69 3.36 4.34
C GLN A 315 -19.48 2.06 4.12
N VAL A 316 -19.06 1.29 3.12
CA VAL A 316 -19.61 -0.04 2.81
C VAL A 316 -18.55 -1.13 3.06
N ASP A 317 -18.98 -2.39 3.19
CA ASP A 317 -18.06 -3.52 3.27
C ASP A 317 -17.45 -3.85 1.88
N ASN A 318 -16.38 -4.63 1.88
CA ASN A 318 -15.64 -4.95 0.66
C ASN A 318 -16.49 -5.72 -0.36
N LYS A 319 -17.41 -6.57 0.09
CA LYS A 319 -18.30 -7.34 -0.79
C LYS A 319 -19.25 -6.39 -1.50
N THR A 320 -19.92 -5.51 -0.76
CA THR A 320 -20.81 -4.48 -1.32
C THR A 320 -20.07 -3.56 -2.29
N ALA A 321 -18.84 -3.14 -1.95
CA ALA A 321 -18.03 -2.32 -2.85
C ALA A 321 -17.75 -3.03 -4.19
N LYS A 322 -17.38 -4.31 -4.15
CA LYS A 322 -17.16 -5.11 -5.38
C LYS A 322 -18.44 -5.33 -6.18
N GLU A 323 -19.59 -5.51 -5.51
CA GLU A 323 -20.88 -5.61 -6.21
C GLU A 323 -21.21 -4.31 -6.94
N LEU A 324 -21.06 -3.17 -6.28
CA LEU A 324 -21.26 -1.87 -6.90
C LEU A 324 -20.31 -1.64 -8.09
N MET A 325 -19.03 -2.01 -7.95
CA MET A 325 -18.07 -1.95 -9.06
C MET A 325 -18.54 -2.81 -10.24
N ALA A 326 -18.95 -4.07 -9.98
CA ALA A 326 -19.36 -5.01 -11.02
C ALA A 326 -20.56 -4.52 -11.83
N HIS A 327 -21.48 -3.78 -11.20
CA HIS A 327 -22.66 -3.21 -11.85
C HIS A 327 -22.42 -1.83 -12.48
N SER A 328 -21.26 -1.22 -12.25
CA SER A 328 -20.93 0.12 -12.76
C SER A 328 -20.20 0.06 -14.10
N LEU A 329 -20.31 1.12 -14.91
CA LEU A 329 -19.59 1.26 -16.17
C LEU A 329 -18.09 1.34 -15.97
N ALA A 330 -17.64 2.09 -14.95
CA ALA A 330 -16.25 2.19 -14.56
C ALA A 330 -16.10 2.61 -13.08
N LEU A 331 -14.95 2.28 -12.52
CA LEU A 331 -14.44 2.90 -11.30
C LEU A 331 -13.74 4.22 -11.65
N ILE A 332 -14.14 5.32 -11.01
CA ILE A 332 -13.37 6.57 -11.08
C ILE A 332 -12.36 6.61 -9.94
N PHE A 333 -11.11 6.81 -10.29
CA PHE A 333 -9.99 6.84 -9.34
C PHE A 333 -9.19 8.14 -9.47
N PRO A 334 -9.71 9.28 -8.96
CA PRO A 334 -9.20 10.62 -9.25
C PRO A 334 -8.05 11.07 -8.35
N THR A 335 -7.23 10.15 -7.91
CA THR A 335 -6.16 10.41 -6.94
C THR A 335 -5.21 11.53 -7.38
N GLN A 336 -4.78 12.35 -6.40
CA GLN A 336 -3.91 13.52 -6.63
C GLN A 336 -2.45 13.27 -6.19
N TRP A 337 -2.11 12.05 -5.82
CA TRP A 337 -0.79 11.70 -5.31
C TRP A 337 -0.28 10.37 -5.86
N TYR A 338 1.01 10.11 -5.67
CA TYR A 338 1.57 8.79 -6.00
C TYR A 338 1.06 7.73 -5.04
N GLU A 339 0.08 6.96 -5.48
CA GLU A 339 -0.38 5.77 -4.75
C GLU A 339 0.74 4.72 -4.65
N GLY A 340 0.72 3.90 -3.60
CA GLY A 340 1.63 2.77 -3.51
C GLY A 340 1.29 1.67 -4.52
N PHE A 341 0.11 1.11 -4.39
CA PHE A 341 -0.57 0.19 -5.31
C PHE A 341 -2.02 0.05 -4.84
N PRO A 342 -2.96 0.74 -5.44
CA PRO A 342 -4.31 0.84 -4.89
C PRO A 342 -5.09 -0.48 -5.05
N MET A 343 -5.45 -1.09 -3.91
CA MET A 343 -6.25 -2.33 -3.89
C MET A 343 -7.60 -2.16 -4.57
N THR A 344 -8.18 -0.97 -4.51
CA THR A 344 -9.46 -0.65 -5.17
C THR A 344 -9.41 -0.88 -6.68
N ILE A 345 -8.28 -0.56 -7.35
CA ILE A 345 -8.09 -0.86 -8.78
C ILE A 345 -8.02 -2.38 -9.02
N VAL A 346 -7.28 -3.10 -8.17
CA VAL A 346 -7.19 -4.57 -8.26
C VAL A 346 -8.56 -5.21 -8.05
N GLU A 347 -9.33 -4.70 -7.12
CA GLU A 347 -10.70 -5.16 -6.83
C GLU A 347 -11.65 -4.88 -7.99
N ALA A 348 -11.57 -3.69 -8.62
CA ALA A 348 -12.34 -3.37 -9.82
C ALA A 348 -12.01 -4.35 -10.97
N TYR A 349 -10.74 -4.59 -11.23
CA TYR A 349 -10.33 -5.55 -12.26
C TYR A 349 -10.75 -6.98 -11.94
N SER A 350 -10.80 -7.37 -10.67
CA SER A 350 -11.24 -8.71 -10.26
C SER A 350 -12.72 -8.99 -10.58
N VAL A 351 -13.51 -7.95 -10.79
CA VAL A 351 -14.94 -8.02 -11.17
C VAL A 351 -15.19 -7.52 -12.60
N GLY A 352 -14.11 -7.34 -13.37
CA GLY A 352 -14.17 -6.94 -14.79
C GLY A 352 -14.53 -5.48 -15.02
N THR A 353 -14.41 -4.60 -14.01
CA THR A 353 -14.77 -3.18 -14.13
C THR A 353 -13.54 -2.36 -14.54
N PRO A 354 -13.64 -1.60 -15.66
CA PRO A 354 -12.57 -0.72 -16.10
C PRO A 354 -12.37 0.46 -15.13
N VAL A 355 -11.20 1.10 -15.21
CA VAL A 355 -10.83 2.20 -14.33
C VAL A 355 -10.59 3.47 -15.14
N ILE A 356 -11.08 4.60 -14.66
CA ILE A 356 -10.72 5.93 -15.16
C ILE A 356 -9.87 6.61 -14.09
N GLY A 357 -8.63 6.97 -14.43
CA GLY A 357 -7.69 7.55 -13.48
C GLY A 357 -6.61 8.43 -14.13
N PRO A 358 -5.81 9.14 -13.33
CA PRO A 358 -4.75 9.99 -13.86
C PRO A 358 -3.61 9.18 -14.48
N ASP A 359 -3.03 9.70 -15.57
CA ASP A 359 -1.79 9.19 -16.17
C ASP A 359 -0.59 9.59 -15.29
N MET A 360 -0.55 9.06 -14.07
CA MET A 360 0.42 9.48 -13.05
C MET A 360 0.89 8.30 -12.21
N GLY A 361 2.21 8.16 -12.10
CA GLY A 361 2.85 7.18 -11.23
C GLY A 361 2.31 5.77 -11.39
N ASN A 362 2.01 5.10 -10.29
CA ASN A 362 1.51 3.73 -10.30
C ASN A 362 0.12 3.57 -10.93
N VAL A 363 -0.73 4.59 -10.84
CA VAL A 363 -2.09 4.52 -11.43
C VAL A 363 -1.99 4.52 -12.94
N GLY A 364 -1.15 5.38 -13.52
CA GLY A 364 -0.89 5.39 -14.96
C GLY A 364 -0.33 4.06 -15.48
N ASP A 365 0.56 3.41 -14.70
CA ASP A 365 1.12 2.09 -15.06
C ASP A 365 0.10 0.94 -14.96
N LEU A 366 -0.91 1.07 -14.08
CA LEU A 366 -1.93 0.04 -13.87
C LEU A 366 -3.06 0.08 -14.90
N ILE A 367 -3.27 1.22 -15.55
CA ILE A 367 -4.32 1.39 -16.55
C ILE A 367 -3.71 1.23 -17.94
N GLU A 368 -4.15 0.21 -18.67
CA GLU A 368 -3.87 0.04 -20.09
C GLU A 368 -4.97 0.72 -20.89
N GLU A 369 -4.60 1.83 -21.57
CA GLU A 369 -5.53 2.72 -22.29
C GLU A 369 -6.38 1.96 -23.31
N GLY A 370 -7.71 2.11 -23.21
CA GLY A 370 -8.66 1.44 -24.08
C GLY A 370 -8.85 -0.07 -23.85
N VAL A 371 -8.10 -0.67 -22.91
CA VAL A 371 -8.19 -2.11 -22.57
C VAL A 371 -8.72 -2.32 -21.16
N THR A 372 -8.03 -1.77 -20.17
CA THR A 372 -8.44 -1.90 -18.76
C THR A 372 -9.06 -0.62 -18.22
N GLY A 373 -9.11 0.44 -19.01
CA GLY A 373 -9.69 1.72 -18.63
C GLY A 373 -9.20 2.88 -19.47
N TRP A 374 -9.32 4.07 -18.93
CA TRP A 374 -8.89 5.31 -19.58
C TRP A 374 -8.08 6.17 -18.62
N LYS A 375 -7.11 6.89 -19.19
CA LYS A 375 -6.24 7.80 -18.46
C LYS A 375 -6.55 9.25 -18.83
N TYR A 376 -6.50 10.12 -17.84
CA TYR A 376 -6.55 11.56 -18.06
C TYR A 376 -5.29 12.23 -17.55
N ARG A 377 -4.97 13.42 -18.07
CA ARG A 377 -3.88 14.28 -17.65
C ARG A 377 -4.41 15.57 -17.09
N ASP A 378 -3.73 16.10 -16.07
CA ASP A 378 -4.14 17.34 -15.41
C ASP A 378 -4.05 18.57 -16.35
N ASP A 379 -3.26 18.48 -17.41
CA ASP A 379 -3.11 19.55 -18.44
C ASP A 379 -4.33 19.70 -19.37
N LEU A 380 -5.31 18.79 -19.27
CA LEU A 380 -6.57 18.87 -20.02
C LEU A 380 -7.71 19.54 -19.24
N ILE A 381 -7.46 20.03 -18.02
CA ILE A 381 -8.46 20.73 -17.17
C ILE A 381 -8.23 22.27 -17.23
N SER A 382 -7.48 22.77 -18.20
CA SER A 382 -7.28 24.21 -18.43
C SER A 382 -8.21 24.74 -19.52
#